data_b454e42202bed4a55b94436d8b584908
#
_entry.id   b454e42202bed4a55b94436d8b584908
#
_cell.length_a   1.000
_cell.length_b   1.000
_cell.length_c   1.000
_cell.angle_alpha   90.00
_cell.angle_beta   90.00
_cell.angle_gamma   90.00
#
_symmetry.space_group_name_H-M   'P 1'
#
loop_
_entity.id
_entity.type
_entity.pdbx_description
1 polymer ?
#
loop_
_entity_poly.entity_id
_entity_poly.type
_entity_poly.pdbx_seq_one_letter_code
_entity_poly.pdbx_strand_id
1 'polypeptide(L)'
;NPDKAVICFHGYTSEAMSDYSSISNYYLKKGYSMLLVDARAHGQSEGKFIGFGCKDRYDALKWIDWMIKKAGNGIRIVLMGNSMGGATVLMASGLNLPEQVKGIVSDCAFTSPKAVFTHVLHSMYHLPAFPMIQIADFVNRKMAGYGLDECNAAKEVQKAKLPILFIHGDKDTFVPCSMCDELYASCASQKTKLIVKGAGHCESYYKNTKAFEDALDKFLEGVMR
;
A
#
# COMPACT_ATOMS: atom_id res chain seq x y z
N ASN A 1 10.62 1.73 25.25
CA ASN A 1 9.85 1.15 24.13
C ASN A 1 9.23 2.30 23.35
N PRO A 2 9.21 2.24 22.01
CA PRO A 2 8.56 3.26 21.19
C PRO A 2 7.05 3.25 21.46
N ASP A 3 6.44 4.43 21.48
CA ASP A 3 4.98 4.59 21.61
C ASP A 3 4.27 4.76 20.25
N LYS A 4 5.05 5.01 19.18
CA LYS A 4 4.60 5.21 17.81
C LYS A 4 5.44 4.41 16.82
N ALA A 5 4.79 3.77 15.85
CA ALA A 5 5.47 3.09 14.77
C ALA A 5 4.78 3.30 13.42
N VAL A 6 5.56 3.21 12.36
CA VAL A 6 5.07 3.04 10.99
C VAL A 6 5.59 1.69 10.45
N ILE A 7 4.67 0.89 9.88
CA ILE A 7 5.03 -0.34 9.17
C ILE A 7 4.92 -0.06 7.67
N CYS A 8 6.02 -0.23 6.96
CA CYS A 8 6.19 0.20 5.58
C CYS A 8 6.24 -1.01 4.62
N PHE A 9 5.39 -0.99 3.59
CA PHE A 9 5.25 -2.03 2.57
C PHE A 9 5.64 -1.48 1.20
N HIS A 10 6.69 -2.01 0.59
CA HIS A 10 7.28 -1.54 -0.67
C HIS A 10 6.50 -1.96 -1.92
N GLY A 11 6.86 -1.38 -3.06
CA GLY A 11 6.31 -1.66 -4.38
C GLY A 11 6.82 -2.96 -5.00
N TYR A 12 6.22 -3.33 -6.14
CA TYR A 12 6.61 -4.50 -6.94
C TYR A 12 8.06 -4.36 -7.44
N THR A 13 8.84 -5.44 -7.38
CA THR A 13 10.27 -5.51 -7.75
C THR A 13 11.20 -4.55 -7.00
N SER A 14 10.74 -4.00 -5.89
CA SER A 14 11.54 -3.16 -4.99
C SER A 14 11.88 -3.90 -3.70
N GLU A 15 12.42 -3.19 -2.74
CA GLU A 15 12.67 -3.61 -1.36
C GLU A 15 12.37 -2.45 -0.41
N ALA A 16 12.13 -2.76 0.84
CA ALA A 16 11.66 -1.76 1.78
C ALA A 16 12.67 -0.63 2.04
N MET A 17 13.97 -0.93 2.04
CA MET A 17 15.01 0.06 2.23
C MET A 17 15.07 1.04 1.05
N SER A 18 14.96 0.55 -0.18
CA SER A 18 14.97 1.40 -1.38
C SER A 18 13.79 2.36 -1.41
N ASP A 19 12.59 1.88 -1.09
CA ASP A 19 11.38 2.72 -1.16
C ASP A 19 11.30 3.76 -0.03
N TYR A 20 11.83 3.44 1.16
CA TYR A 20 11.56 4.24 2.36
C TYR A 20 12.76 4.98 2.94
N SER A 21 13.97 4.79 2.40
CA SER A 21 15.18 5.49 2.90
C SER A 21 15.04 7.01 2.86
N SER A 22 14.45 7.56 1.80
CA SER A 22 14.27 8.99 1.62
C SER A 22 13.35 9.64 2.66
N ILE A 23 12.24 8.97 3.02
CA ILE A 23 11.28 9.49 3.99
C ILE A 23 11.61 9.07 5.44
N SER A 24 12.60 8.21 5.64
CA SER A 24 12.94 7.69 6.98
C SER A 24 13.24 8.80 7.97
N ASN A 25 14.01 9.81 7.54
CA ASN A 25 14.39 10.93 8.38
C ASN A 25 13.18 11.76 8.89
N TYR A 26 12.11 11.87 8.09
CA TYR A 26 10.87 12.50 8.51
C TYR A 26 10.23 11.75 9.69
N TYR A 27 10.05 10.43 9.59
CA TYR A 27 9.44 9.64 10.65
C TYR A 27 10.30 9.57 11.91
N LEU A 28 11.62 9.34 11.77
CA LEU A 28 12.54 9.22 12.89
C LEU A 28 12.63 10.52 13.70
N LYS A 29 12.69 11.70 13.03
CA LYS A 29 12.67 13.01 13.71
C LYS A 29 11.38 13.25 14.49
N LYS A 30 10.27 12.65 14.09
CA LYS A 30 8.98 12.73 14.79
C LYS A 30 8.79 11.68 15.86
N GLY A 31 9.84 10.88 16.16
CA GLY A 31 9.85 9.88 17.21
C GLY A 31 9.14 8.57 16.83
N TYR A 32 8.93 8.29 15.56
CA TYR A 32 8.40 7.00 15.11
C TYR A 32 9.51 5.96 15.02
N SER A 33 9.22 4.74 15.44
CA SER A 33 9.96 3.57 14.98
C SER A 33 9.46 3.14 13.61
N MET A 34 10.37 2.70 12.74
CA MET A 34 10.02 2.20 11.42
C MET A 34 10.26 0.71 11.34
N LEU A 35 9.26 -0.04 10.89
CA LEU A 35 9.40 -1.43 10.48
C LEU A 35 9.33 -1.48 8.95
N LEU A 36 10.47 -1.74 8.32
CA LEU A 36 10.60 -1.87 6.89
C LEU A 36 10.44 -3.34 6.52
N VAL A 37 9.37 -3.67 5.80
CA VAL A 37 8.99 -5.04 5.48
C VAL A 37 9.35 -5.37 4.04
N ASP A 38 10.22 -6.35 3.83
CA ASP A 38 10.34 -6.98 2.52
C ASP A 38 9.15 -7.92 2.32
N ALA A 39 8.36 -7.67 1.28
CA ALA A 39 7.21 -8.50 0.93
C ALA A 39 7.68 -9.92 0.53
N ARG A 40 6.77 -10.89 0.60
CA ARG A 40 7.06 -12.26 0.15
C ARG A 40 7.70 -12.28 -1.25
N ALA A 41 8.69 -13.13 -1.46
CA ALA A 41 9.46 -13.25 -2.70
C ALA A 41 10.23 -11.96 -3.12
N HIS A 42 10.50 -11.05 -2.17
CA HIS A 42 11.33 -9.84 -2.39
C HIS A 42 12.40 -9.73 -1.31
N GLY A 43 13.48 -9.01 -1.62
CA GLY A 43 14.54 -8.68 -0.70
C GLY A 43 15.11 -9.91 0.02
N GLN A 44 15.08 -9.88 1.34
CA GLN A 44 15.54 -10.99 2.19
C GLN A 44 14.39 -11.92 2.62
N SER A 45 13.14 -11.63 2.23
CA SER A 45 12.00 -12.47 2.60
C SER A 45 11.91 -13.71 1.73
N GLU A 46 11.54 -14.83 2.36
CA GLU A 46 11.28 -16.09 1.67
C GLU A 46 10.02 -16.01 0.80
N GLY A 47 9.89 -16.97 -0.09
CA GLY A 47 8.74 -17.14 -0.97
C GLY A 47 9.14 -17.41 -2.40
N LYS A 48 8.21 -17.99 -3.17
CA LYS A 48 8.41 -18.30 -4.59
C LYS A 48 7.52 -17.46 -5.50
N PHE A 49 6.48 -16.86 -4.95
CA PHE A 49 5.46 -16.12 -5.71
C PHE A 49 5.08 -14.82 -4.99
N ILE A 50 4.96 -13.78 -5.78
CA ILE A 50 4.53 -12.46 -5.33
C ILE A 50 3.03 -12.47 -5.08
N GLY A 51 2.56 -11.86 -4.02
CA GLY A 51 1.17 -11.91 -3.61
C GLY A 51 0.27 -10.80 -4.15
N PHE A 52 0.85 -9.70 -4.67
CA PHE A 52 0.15 -8.51 -5.20
C PHE A 52 -0.98 -8.00 -4.29
N GLY A 53 -0.73 -8.00 -2.98
CA GLY A 53 -1.70 -7.62 -1.96
C GLY A 53 -2.62 -8.76 -1.52
N CYS A 54 -2.90 -9.75 -2.38
CA CYS A 54 -3.85 -10.83 -2.08
C CYS A 54 -3.37 -11.73 -0.93
N LYS A 55 -2.10 -12.09 -0.93
CA LYS A 55 -1.49 -12.86 0.15
C LYS A 55 -0.82 -11.94 1.17
N ASP A 56 -0.23 -10.84 0.70
CA ASP A 56 0.54 -9.90 1.51
C ASP A 56 -0.30 -9.22 2.59
N ARG A 57 -1.62 -9.02 2.37
CA ARG A 57 -2.52 -8.47 3.40
C ARG A 57 -2.58 -9.34 4.68
N TYR A 58 -2.40 -10.65 4.56
CA TYR A 58 -2.32 -11.55 5.71
C TYR A 58 -0.94 -11.55 6.36
N ASP A 59 0.11 -11.30 5.58
CA ASP A 59 1.44 -11.06 6.13
C ASP A 59 1.50 -9.75 6.89
N ALA A 60 0.78 -8.71 6.41
CA ALA A 60 0.64 -7.45 7.12
C ALA A 60 0.09 -7.64 8.54
N LEU A 61 -0.93 -8.51 8.74
CA LEU A 61 -1.43 -8.84 10.10
C LEU A 61 -0.33 -9.44 10.99
N LYS A 62 0.51 -10.32 10.43
CA LYS A 62 1.61 -10.94 11.19
C LYS A 62 2.70 -9.93 11.56
N TRP A 63 2.99 -8.98 10.68
CA TRP A 63 3.93 -7.90 10.98
C TRP A 63 3.38 -6.92 12.03
N ILE A 64 2.08 -6.65 12.01
CA ILE A 64 1.41 -5.87 13.05
C ILE A 64 1.52 -6.60 14.40
N ASP A 65 1.18 -7.89 14.46
CA ASP A 65 1.29 -8.71 15.67
C ASP A 65 2.73 -8.78 16.18
N TRP A 66 3.70 -8.91 15.27
CA TRP A 66 5.12 -8.89 15.64
C TRP A 66 5.52 -7.54 16.27
N MET A 67 5.09 -6.42 15.67
CA MET A 67 5.39 -5.08 16.19
C MET A 67 4.76 -4.90 17.58
N ILE A 68 3.52 -5.32 17.79
CA ILE A 68 2.84 -5.24 19.09
C ILE A 68 3.58 -6.06 20.14
N LYS A 69 3.96 -7.31 19.82
CA LYS A 69 4.73 -8.17 20.73
C LYS A 69 6.09 -7.56 21.08
N LYS A 70 6.74 -6.89 20.15
CA LYS A 70 8.06 -6.28 20.33
C LYS A 70 8.01 -4.99 21.14
N ALA A 71 7.02 -4.12 20.89
CA ALA A 71 6.91 -2.79 21.50
C ALA A 71 5.96 -2.73 22.71
N GLY A 72 5.03 -3.67 22.82
CA GLY A 72 3.99 -3.70 23.85
C GLY A 72 2.63 -3.19 23.36
N ASN A 73 1.57 -3.50 24.08
CA ASN A 73 0.19 -3.19 23.70
C ASN A 73 -0.14 -1.69 23.62
N GLY A 74 0.67 -0.83 24.20
CA GLY A 74 0.50 0.63 24.13
C GLY A 74 0.98 1.28 22.85
N ILE A 75 1.60 0.51 21.92
CA ILE A 75 2.09 1.02 20.65
C ILE A 75 0.95 1.51 19.76
N ARG A 76 1.13 2.65 19.10
CA ARG A 76 0.23 3.17 18.08
C ARG A 76 0.89 3.00 16.70
N ILE A 77 0.22 2.36 15.78
CA ILE A 77 0.79 1.94 14.49
C ILE A 77 0.06 2.63 13.34
N VAL A 78 0.81 3.15 12.37
CA VAL A 78 0.31 3.52 11.05
C VAL A 78 0.87 2.53 10.02
N LEU A 79 0.03 2.05 9.13
CA LEU A 79 0.47 1.28 7.98
C LEU A 79 0.74 2.23 6.81
N MET A 80 1.87 2.08 6.14
CA MET A 80 2.21 2.84 4.95
C MET A 80 2.63 1.90 3.82
N GLY A 81 2.11 2.14 2.62
CA GLY A 81 2.45 1.34 1.45
C GLY A 81 2.57 2.14 0.17
N ASN A 82 3.55 1.76 -0.66
CA ASN A 82 3.76 2.31 -1.99
C ASN A 82 3.34 1.28 -3.05
N SER A 83 2.59 1.69 -4.08
CA SER A 83 2.21 0.85 -5.22
C SER A 83 1.59 -0.49 -4.78
N MET A 84 2.26 -1.64 -5.01
CA MET A 84 1.84 -2.95 -4.51
C MET A 84 1.68 -2.95 -2.98
N GLY A 85 2.59 -2.32 -2.25
CA GLY A 85 2.48 -2.13 -0.81
C GLY A 85 1.27 -1.26 -0.43
N GLY A 86 0.99 -0.21 -1.21
CA GLY A 86 -0.21 0.62 -1.08
C GLY A 86 -1.49 -0.20 -1.24
N ALA A 87 -1.57 -1.04 -2.28
CA ALA A 87 -2.68 -1.96 -2.47
C ALA A 87 -2.79 -2.98 -1.32
N THR A 88 -1.63 -3.47 -0.80
CA THR A 88 -1.57 -4.39 0.33
C THR A 88 -2.23 -3.80 1.59
N VAL A 89 -1.86 -2.58 1.98
CA VAL A 89 -2.43 -1.96 3.18
C VAL A 89 -3.91 -1.59 3.00
N LEU A 90 -4.33 -1.24 1.77
CA LEU A 90 -5.74 -1.02 1.46
C LEU A 90 -6.54 -2.34 1.50
N MET A 91 -5.99 -3.44 0.97
CA MET A 91 -6.64 -4.75 1.08
C MET A 91 -6.67 -5.26 2.53
N ALA A 92 -5.66 -4.93 3.34
CA ALA A 92 -5.66 -5.23 4.76
C ALA A 92 -6.72 -4.44 5.54
N SER A 93 -7.11 -3.24 5.08
CA SER A 93 -8.12 -2.41 5.73
C SER A 93 -9.50 -3.06 5.84
N GLY A 94 -9.80 -4.03 4.95
CA GLY A 94 -11.02 -4.83 4.98
C GLY A 94 -11.00 -6.01 5.97
N LEU A 95 -9.85 -6.25 6.63
CA LEU A 95 -9.68 -7.28 7.64
C LEU A 95 -9.89 -6.70 9.05
N ASN A 96 -9.96 -7.59 10.05
CA ASN A 96 -9.98 -7.15 11.44
C ASN A 96 -8.56 -6.76 11.89
N LEU A 97 -8.25 -5.48 11.76
CA LEU A 97 -6.99 -4.93 12.24
C LEU A 97 -7.01 -4.75 13.77
N PRO A 98 -5.89 -5.04 14.48
CA PRO A 98 -5.77 -4.76 15.91
C PRO A 98 -5.98 -3.27 16.23
N GLU A 99 -6.47 -2.97 17.42
CA GLU A 99 -6.76 -1.62 17.89
C GLU A 99 -5.54 -0.67 17.91
N GLN A 100 -4.34 -1.23 17.96
CA GLN A 100 -3.08 -0.50 17.87
C GLN A 100 -2.87 0.17 16.51
N VAL A 101 -3.50 -0.34 15.45
CA VAL A 101 -3.46 0.31 14.14
C VAL A 101 -4.42 1.49 14.14
N LYS A 102 -3.89 2.70 13.89
CA LYS A 102 -4.63 3.96 13.99
C LYS A 102 -4.99 4.58 12.64
N GLY A 103 -4.28 4.23 11.59
CA GLY A 103 -4.53 4.78 10.27
C GLY A 103 -3.69 4.11 9.18
N ILE A 104 -4.02 4.43 7.94
CA ILE A 104 -3.39 3.86 6.75
C ILE A 104 -3.00 4.98 5.80
N VAL A 105 -1.77 4.92 5.26
CA VAL A 105 -1.27 5.78 4.19
C VAL A 105 -0.98 4.93 2.97
N SER A 106 -1.58 5.26 1.85
CA SER A 106 -1.42 4.52 0.59
C SER A 106 -1.00 5.47 -0.52
N ASP A 107 0.21 5.29 -1.06
CA ASP A 107 0.72 6.04 -2.21
C ASP A 107 0.69 5.16 -3.47
N CYS A 108 0.21 5.73 -4.57
CA CYS A 108 0.14 5.18 -5.94
C CYS A 108 -0.41 3.74 -6.03
N ALA A 109 -1.40 3.39 -5.19
CA ALA A 109 -1.98 2.04 -5.17
C ALA A 109 -2.91 1.78 -6.35
N PHE A 110 -2.97 0.51 -6.76
CA PHE A 110 -3.93 0.01 -7.74
C PHE A 110 -5.19 -0.57 -7.09
N THR A 111 -6.29 -0.64 -7.86
CA THR A 111 -7.58 -1.17 -7.39
C THR A 111 -7.60 -2.69 -7.28
N SER A 112 -6.92 -3.41 -8.20
CA SER A 112 -6.73 -4.86 -8.16
C SER A 112 -5.57 -5.29 -9.04
N PRO A 113 -4.97 -6.48 -8.81
CA PRO A 113 -3.95 -7.03 -9.71
C PRO A 113 -4.45 -7.14 -11.15
N LYS A 114 -5.69 -7.61 -11.34
CA LYS A 114 -6.30 -7.69 -12.66
C LYS A 114 -6.38 -6.34 -13.37
N ALA A 115 -6.80 -5.30 -12.66
CA ALA A 115 -6.95 -3.97 -13.23
C ALA A 115 -5.60 -3.37 -13.65
N VAL A 116 -4.58 -3.42 -12.80
CA VAL A 116 -3.25 -2.89 -13.13
C VAL A 116 -2.60 -3.69 -14.26
N PHE A 117 -2.69 -5.02 -14.28
CA PHE A 117 -2.13 -5.82 -15.36
C PHE A 117 -2.85 -5.58 -16.69
N THR A 118 -4.18 -5.41 -16.65
CA THR A 118 -4.94 -5.01 -17.85
C THR A 118 -4.46 -3.66 -18.39
N HIS A 119 -4.30 -2.68 -17.48
CA HIS A 119 -3.80 -1.36 -17.87
C HIS A 119 -2.39 -1.44 -18.48
N VAL A 120 -1.46 -2.14 -17.84
CA VAL A 120 -0.08 -2.31 -18.31
C VAL A 120 -0.02 -3.00 -19.67
N LEU A 121 -0.83 -4.06 -19.88
CA LEU A 121 -0.90 -4.72 -21.19
C LEU A 121 -1.32 -3.74 -22.30
N HIS A 122 -2.35 -2.93 -22.03
CA HIS A 122 -2.82 -1.95 -23.03
C HIS A 122 -1.85 -0.78 -23.23
N SER A 123 -1.40 -0.16 -22.13
CA SER A 123 -0.66 1.09 -22.18
C SER A 123 0.82 0.91 -22.57
N MET A 124 1.46 -0.16 -22.10
CA MET A 124 2.90 -0.37 -22.29
C MET A 124 3.21 -1.37 -23.41
N TYR A 125 2.40 -2.41 -23.55
CA TYR A 125 2.66 -3.48 -24.53
C TYR A 125 1.74 -3.45 -25.73
N HIS A 126 0.72 -2.60 -25.75
CA HIS A 126 -0.29 -2.50 -26.80
C HIS A 126 -0.97 -3.84 -27.12
N LEU A 127 -1.10 -4.70 -26.11
CA LEU A 127 -1.70 -6.02 -26.22
C LEU A 127 -3.15 -6.03 -25.70
N PRO A 128 -4.03 -6.86 -26.29
CA PRO A 128 -5.39 -7.01 -25.81
C PRO A 128 -5.41 -7.77 -24.47
N ALA A 129 -6.34 -7.37 -23.58
CA ALA A 129 -6.50 -8.06 -22.30
C ALA A 129 -6.95 -9.52 -22.49
N PHE A 130 -7.85 -9.78 -23.43
CA PHE A 130 -8.28 -11.14 -23.79
C PHE A 130 -7.42 -11.70 -24.93
N PRO A 131 -6.93 -12.95 -24.83
CA PRO A 131 -7.06 -13.91 -23.71
C PRO A 131 -5.95 -13.81 -22.66
N MET A 132 -5.04 -12.82 -22.75
CA MET A 132 -3.80 -12.75 -21.95
C MET A 132 -4.05 -12.77 -20.45
N ILE A 133 -5.00 -11.95 -19.97
CA ILE A 133 -5.33 -11.87 -18.53
C ILE A 133 -5.96 -13.18 -18.04
N GLN A 134 -6.77 -13.86 -18.83
CA GLN A 134 -7.38 -15.13 -18.47
C GLN A 134 -6.34 -16.24 -18.34
N ILE A 135 -5.38 -16.28 -19.26
CA ILE A 135 -4.24 -17.21 -19.20
C ILE A 135 -3.38 -16.91 -17.97
N ALA A 136 -3.04 -15.64 -17.74
CA ALA A 136 -2.27 -15.23 -16.58
C ALA A 136 -2.99 -15.57 -15.26
N ASP A 137 -4.30 -15.33 -15.16
CA ASP A 137 -5.10 -15.68 -14.00
C ASP A 137 -5.12 -17.20 -13.75
N PHE A 138 -5.31 -17.99 -14.80
CA PHE A 138 -5.29 -19.46 -14.70
C PHE A 138 -3.92 -19.95 -14.19
N VAL A 139 -2.83 -19.48 -14.79
CA VAL A 139 -1.47 -19.86 -14.37
C VAL A 139 -1.20 -19.41 -12.93
N ASN A 140 -1.56 -18.19 -12.59
CA ASN A 140 -1.37 -17.66 -11.24
C ASN A 140 -2.14 -18.47 -10.18
N ARG A 141 -3.40 -18.85 -10.46
CA ARG A 141 -4.18 -19.74 -9.57
C ARG A 141 -3.49 -21.08 -9.34
N LYS A 142 -2.91 -21.66 -10.40
CA LYS A 142 -2.21 -22.96 -10.31
C LYS A 142 -0.88 -22.87 -9.58
N MET A 143 -0.10 -21.79 -9.81
CA MET A 143 1.27 -21.65 -9.29
C MET A 143 1.30 -20.95 -7.94
N ALA A 144 0.61 -19.84 -7.81
CA ALA A 144 0.65 -18.96 -6.62
C ALA A 144 -0.56 -19.16 -5.68
N GLY A 145 -1.58 -19.90 -6.12
CA GLY A 145 -2.74 -20.26 -5.30
C GLY A 145 -3.71 -19.12 -5.03
N TYR A 146 -3.80 -18.11 -5.93
CA TYR A 146 -4.81 -17.04 -5.86
C TYR A 146 -5.14 -16.52 -7.27
N GLY A 147 -6.35 -15.97 -7.43
CA GLY A 147 -6.78 -15.32 -8.66
C GLY A 147 -6.50 -13.83 -8.68
N LEU A 148 -6.28 -13.26 -9.89
CA LEU A 148 -5.97 -11.84 -10.08
C LEU A 148 -7.12 -10.89 -9.70
N ASP A 149 -8.36 -11.41 -9.63
CA ASP A 149 -9.56 -10.68 -9.19
C ASP A 149 -10.12 -11.17 -7.85
N GLU A 150 -9.43 -12.11 -7.20
CA GLU A 150 -9.80 -12.64 -5.87
C GLU A 150 -9.71 -11.55 -4.80
N CYS A 151 -8.77 -10.61 -4.96
CA CYS A 151 -8.58 -9.48 -4.09
C CYS A 151 -8.72 -8.18 -4.87
N ASN A 152 -9.48 -7.27 -4.30
CA ASN A 152 -9.73 -5.96 -4.90
C ASN A 152 -9.73 -4.90 -3.80
N ALA A 153 -8.74 -4.00 -3.83
CA ALA A 153 -8.59 -2.96 -2.83
C ALA A 153 -9.82 -2.04 -2.77
N ALA A 154 -10.46 -1.74 -3.94
CA ALA A 154 -11.67 -0.93 -3.97
C ALA A 154 -12.86 -1.59 -3.27
N LYS A 155 -12.95 -2.94 -3.26
CA LYS A 155 -13.95 -3.67 -2.49
C LYS A 155 -13.59 -3.75 -1.01
N GLU A 156 -12.32 -3.88 -0.68
CA GLU A 156 -11.88 -4.00 0.71
C GLU A 156 -11.98 -2.67 1.46
N VAL A 157 -11.67 -1.53 0.84
CA VAL A 157 -11.83 -0.21 1.47
C VAL A 157 -13.29 0.16 1.79
N GLN A 158 -14.27 -0.51 1.17
CA GLN A 158 -15.68 -0.38 1.55
C GLN A 158 -15.98 -0.92 2.95
N LYS A 159 -15.11 -1.79 3.47
CA LYS A 159 -15.20 -2.36 4.81
C LYS A 159 -14.29 -1.65 5.81
N ALA A 160 -13.47 -0.70 5.33
CA ALA A 160 -12.48 -0.01 6.16
C ALA A 160 -13.15 0.78 7.30
N LYS A 161 -12.56 0.68 8.47
CA LYS A 161 -13.02 1.39 9.69
C LYS A 161 -12.04 2.48 10.13
N LEU A 162 -10.76 2.35 9.73
CA LEU A 162 -9.70 3.26 10.11
C LEU A 162 -9.54 4.39 9.09
N PRO A 163 -9.12 5.58 9.50
CA PRO A 163 -8.83 6.67 8.59
C PRO A 163 -7.77 6.29 7.55
N ILE A 164 -7.96 6.75 6.31
CA ILE A 164 -7.04 6.48 5.20
C ILE A 164 -6.62 7.77 4.51
N LEU A 165 -5.31 7.95 4.34
CA LEU A 165 -4.72 8.97 3.46
C LEU A 165 -4.34 8.32 2.13
N PHE A 166 -4.96 8.75 1.05
CA PHE A 166 -4.64 8.37 -0.32
C PHE A 166 -3.71 9.40 -0.94
N ILE A 167 -2.60 8.95 -1.52
CA ILE A 167 -1.65 9.82 -2.23
C ILE A 167 -1.46 9.27 -3.63
N HIS A 168 -1.33 10.13 -4.64
CA HIS A 168 -1.07 9.70 -6.01
C HIS A 168 -0.48 10.82 -6.85
N GLY A 169 0.34 10.46 -7.84
CA GLY A 169 0.83 11.40 -8.86
C GLY A 169 -0.15 11.54 -10.02
N ASP A 170 -0.40 12.76 -10.51
CA ASP A 170 -1.33 12.99 -11.64
C ASP A 170 -0.74 12.57 -13.00
N LYS A 171 0.56 12.27 -13.05
CA LYS A 171 1.27 11.81 -14.25
C LYS A 171 1.71 10.34 -14.17
N ASP A 172 1.13 9.60 -13.23
CA ASP A 172 1.39 8.16 -13.13
C ASP A 172 0.77 7.41 -14.31
N THR A 173 1.64 6.87 -15.17
CA THR A 173 1.26 6.10 -16.35
C THR A 173 1.27 4.59 -16.10
N PHE A 174 1.89 4.14 -15.00
CA PHE A 174 1.95 2.73 -14.63
C PHE A 174 0.71 2.30 -13.84
N VAL A 175 0.36 3.07 -12.81
CA VAL A 175 -0.92 2.96 -12.09
C VAL A 175 -1.67 4.28 -12.30
N PRO A 176 -2.67 4.33 -13.19
CA PRO A 176 -3.32 5.59 -13.51
C PRO A 176 -4.01 6.21 -12.30
N CYS A 177 -3.91 7.53 -12.17
CA CYS A 177 -4.49 8.31 -11.07
C CYS A 177 -6.00 8.06 -10.88
N SER A 178 -6.71 7.67 -11.94
CA SER A 178 -8.12 7.25 -11.86
C SER A 178 -8.37 6.07 -10.92
N MET A 179 -7.38 5.18 -10.73
CA MET A 179 -7.50 4.11 -9.72
C MET A 179 -7.51 4.67 -8.30
N CYS A 180 -6.77 5.74 -8.02
CA CYS A 180 -6.84 6.44 -6.74
C CYS A 180 -8.23 7.08 -6.54
N ASP A 181 -8.81 7.66 -7.59
CA ASP A 181 -10.16 8.23 -7.52
C ASP A 181 -11.21 7.16 -7.21
N GLU A 182 -11.12 5.98 -7.84
CA GLU A 182 -11.98 4.84 -7.57
C GLU A 182 -11.83 4.34 -6.12
N LEU A 183 -10.58 4.16 -5.64
CA LEU A 183 -10.28 3.76 -4.27
C LEU A 183 -10.84 4.75 -3.25
N TYR A 184 -10.61 6.05 -3.50
CA TYR A 184 -11.10 7.12 -2.65
C TYR A 184 -12.63 7.15 -2.63
N ALA A 185 -13.30 7.08 -3.78
CA ALA A 185 -14.75 7.06 -3.87
C ALA A 185 -15.36 5.87 -3.12
N SER A 186 -14.74 4.68 -3.25
CA SER A 186 -15.20 3.43 -2.64
C SER A 186 -14.99 3.34 -1.13
N CYS A 187 -14.07 4.12 -0.57
CA CYS A 187 -13.68 4.02 0.84
C CYS A 187 -14.82 4.48 1.77
N ALA A 188 -15.20 3.63 2.72
CA ALA A 188 -16.29 3.90 3.67
C ALA A 188 -15.83 4.68 4.92
N SER A 189 -14.55 4.62 5.28
CA SER A 189 -14.02 5.30 6.47
C SER A 189 -13.69 6.77 6.22
N GLN A 190 -13.29 7.48 7.29
CA GLN A 190 -12.73 8.82 7.16
C GLN A 190 -11.52 8.79 6.20
N LYS A 191 -11.50 9.70 5.26
CA LYS A 191 -10.53 9.67 4.17
C LYS A 191 -10.07 11.07 3.77
N THR A 192 -8.80 11.15 3.40
CA THR A 192 -8.20 12.35 2.79
C THR A 192 -7.43 11.95 1.54
N LYS A 193 -7.25 12.88 0.61
CA LYS A 193 -6.55 12.63 -0.65
C LYS A 193 -5.57 13.75 -0.97
N LEU A 194 -4.36 13.38 -1.38
CA LEU A 194 -3.36 14.27 -1.94
C LEU A 194 -3.04 13.82 -3.37
N ILE A 195 -3.29 14.66 -4.36
CA ILE A 195 -2.80 14.46 -5.72
C ILE A 195 -1.60 15.37 -5.94
N VAL A 196 -0.45 14.77 -6.23
CA VAL A 196 0.81 15.47 -6.44
C VAL A 196 0.97 15.79 -7.92
N LYS A 197 0.88 17.09 -8.24
CA LYS A 197 0.96 17.56 -9.63
C LYS A 197 2.33 17.29 -10.24
N GLY A 198 2.34 16.70 -11.43
CA GLY A 198 3.53 16.38 -12.21
C GLY A 198 4.32 15.17 -11.70
N ALA A 199 3.83 14.44 -10.69
CA ALA A 199 4.47 13.23 -10.21
C ALA A 199 4.04 12.01 -11.05
N GLY A 200 5.00 11.18 -11.41
CA GLY A 200 4.82 9.85 -11.97
C GLY A 200 4.66 8.78 -10.88
N HIS A 201 4.86 7.50 -11.28
CA HIS A 201 4.72 6.36 -10.37
C HIS A 201 5.78 6.38 -9.27
N CYS A 202 5.36 6.31 -8.01
CA CYS A 202 6.22 6.38 -6.81
C CYS A 202 7.05 7.68 -6.70
N GLU A 203 6.69 8.75 -7.40
CA GLU A 203 7.43 10.01 -7.38
C GLU A 203 6.82 11.07 -6.46
N SER A 204 5.69 10.80 -5.81
CA SER A 204 4.92 11.80 -5.05
C SER A 204 5.77 12.53 -4.00
N TYR A 205 6.57 11.78 -3.22
CA TYR A 205 7.43 12.34 -2.19
C TYR A 205 8.53 13.23 -2.77
N TYR A 206 9.21 12.78 -3.82
CA TYR A 206 10.32 13.51 -4.45
C TYR A 206 9.86 14.77 -5.19
N LYS A 207 8.68 14.69 -5.83
CA LYS A 207 8.16 15.77 -6.66
C LYS A 207 7.68 16.96 -5.83
N ASN A 208 7.09 16.68 -4.67
CA ASN A 208 6.66 17.73 -3.75
C ASN A 208 6.73 17.25 -2.30
N THR A 209 7.97 17.16 -1.77
CA THR A 209 8.24 16.70 -0.41
C THR A 209 7.43 17.49 0.62
N LYS A 210 7.36 18.84 0.46
CA LYS A 210 6.63 19.68 1.42
C LYS A 210 5.15 19.34 1.46
N ALA A 211 4.47 19.26 0.31
CA ALA A 211 3.04 18.94 0.29
C ALA A 211 2.77 17.52 0.82
N PHE A 212 3.68 16.58 0.55
CA PHE A 212 3.59 15.22 1.05
C PHE A 212 3.72 15.17 2.58
N GLU A 213 4.73 15.85 3.15
CA GLU A 213 4.95 15.92 4.60
C GLU A 213 3.83 16.70 5.31
N ASP A 214 3.34 17.81 4.74
CA ASP A 214 2.20 18.56 5.28
C ASP A 214 0.92 17.69 5.34
N ALA A 215 0.68 16.86 4.32
CA ALA A 215 -0.46 15.94 4.30
C ALA A 215 -0.30 14.82 5.34
N LEU A 216 0.92 14.27 5.48
CA LEU A 216 1.24 13.31 6.53
C LEU A 216 1.06 13.90 7.92
N ASP A 217 1.55 15.11 8.17
CA ASP A 217 1.43 15.79 9.47
C ASP A 217 -0.02 15.93 9.88
N LYS A 218 -0.84 16.49 9.00
CA LYS A 218 -2.27 16.65 9.25
C LYS A 218 -2.98 15.31 9.52
N PHE A 219 -2.62 14.27 8.76
CA PHE A 219 -3.18 12.95 8.95
C PHE A 219 -2.75 12.31 10.27
N LEU A 220 -1.43 12.29 10.54
CA LEU A 220 -0.84 11.69 11.74
C LEU A 220 -1.30 12.39 13.02
N GLU A 221 -1.41 13.73 13.03
CA GLU A 221 -1.97 14.48 14.16
C GLU A 221 -3.43 14.08 14.47
N GLY A 222 -4.19 13.75 13.43
CA GLY A 222 -5.57 13.29 13.58
C GLY A 222 -5.71 11.88 14.18
N VAL A 223 -4.83 10.95 13.81
CA VAL A 223 -4.97 9.52 14.14
C VAL A 223 -4.09 9.04 15.29
N MET A 224 -3.04 9.79 15.66
CA MET A 224 -2.06 9.39 16.67
C MET A 224 -2.27 10.07 18.05
N ARG A 225 -3.44 10.63 18.30
CA ARG A 225 -3.84 11.20 19.59
C ARG A 225 -4.09 10.14 20.65
#